data_39814c0d276fd5b5bc03d9b4c438bc2c
#
_entry.id   39814c0d276fd5b5bc03d9b4c438bc2c
#
_cell.length_a   1.000
_cell.length_b   1.000
_cell.length_c   1.000
_cell.angle_alpha   90.00
_cell.angle_beta   90.00
_cell.angle_gamma   90.00
#
_symmetry.space_group_name_H-M   'P 1'
#
loop_
_entity.id
_entity.type
_entity.pdbx_description
1 polymer ?
#
loop_
_entity_poly.entity_id
_entity_poly.type
_entity_poly.pdbx_seq_one_letter_code
_entity_poly.pdbx_strand_id
1 'polypeptide(L)'
;MSAQAREHDRVFHAMFSSAREARAHRVTVRPHRAITPLKVTPYLLAQAIILPLLLCGMLYWGKPFLLEFWRDCVLFWSRGLNLPFGLSTHINGDGQFALLLSGDMQPSLMPSSMTLLVTGVVSVLAFVFSLGMKKAQLPLKYPLRIVCIIQFVTVVYFWLQPGSFPYSIARHSEELMTIGYVVMLTTPVMLAVGYYILNQSLVVKLFHTALILLFFTIMVPHQVLVQAFLMQHLSVLFMPVLYICFGAVFDALVFVALYSWAVSEAPLDATV
;
A
#
# COMPACT_ATOMS: atom_id res chain seq x y z
N MET A 1 -50.75 -4.50 -16.96
CA MET A 1 -49.44 -3.99 -16.47
C MET A 1 -48.78 -5.06 -15.64
N SER A 2 -47.67 -5.61 -16.07
CA SER A 2 -46.94 -6.68 -15.40
C SER A 2 -46.36 -6.21 -14.04
N ALA A 3 -46.21 -7.13 -13.09
CA ALA A 3 -45.64 -6.82 -11.77
C ALA A 3 -44.24 -6.15 -11.90
N GLN A 4 -43.49 -6.54 -12.90
CA GLN A 4 -42.17 -5.96 -13.27
C GLN A 4 -42.24 -4.47 -13.66
N ALA A 5 -43.29 -4.05 -14.38
CA ALA A 5 -43.47 -2.65 -14.77
C ALA A 5 -43.77 -1.75 -13.55
N ARG A 6 -44.51 -2.28 -12.57
CA ARG A 6 -44.79 -1.55 -11.30
C ARG A 6 -43.57 -1.43 -10.40
N GLU A 7 -42.69 -2.41 -10.41
CA GLU A 7 -41.46 -2.38 -9.62
C GLU A 7 -40.41 -1.41 -10.24
N HIS A 8 -40.32 -1.37 -11.55
CA HIS A 8 -39.47 -0.39 -12.27
C HIS A 8 -39.93 1.06 -12.02
N ASP A 9 -41.24 1.28 -12.02
CA ASP A 9 -41.84 2.60 -11.76
C ASP A 9 -41.59 3.05 -10.30
N ARG A 10 -41.67 2.13 -9.33
CA ARG A 10 -41.37 2.41 -7.92
C ARG A 10 -39.88 2.77 -7.70
N VAL A 11 -38.97 2.02 -8.31
CA VAL A 11 -37.53 2.30 -8.23
C VAL A 11 -37.20 3.65 -8.89
N PHE A 12 -37.79 3.94 -10.03
CA PHE A 12 -37.63 5.22 -10.71
C PHE A 12 -38.16 6.40 -9.87
N HIS A 13 -39.31 6.29 -9.31
CA HIS A 13 -39.87 7.32 -8.41
C HIS A 13 -39.07 7.49 -7.13
N ALA A 14 -38.53 6.43 -6.54
CA ALA A 14 -37.67 6.50 -5.37
C ALA A 14 -36.31 7.19 -5.69
N MET A 15 -35.74 6.93 -6.86
CA MET A 15 -34.52 7.63 -7.34
C MET A 15 -34.79 9.11 -7.60
N PHE A 16 -35.94 9.45 -8.18
CA PHE A 16 -36.32 10.84 -8.45
C PHE A 16 -36.62 11.63 -7.18
N SER A 17 -37.25 11.02 -6.17
CA SER A 17 -37.49 11.68 -4.88
C SER A 17 -36.20 11.94 -4.11
N SER A 18 -35.28 10.95 -4.08
CA SER A 18 -33.97 11.15 -3.43
C SER A 18 -33.11 12.19 -4.13
N ALA A 19 -33.14 12.27 -5.46
CA ALA A 19 -32.48 13.33 -6.21
C ALA A 19 -33.10 14.72 -5.98
N ARG A 20 -34.39 14.77 -5.73
CA ARG A 20 -35.13 16.01 -5.42
C ARG A 20 -34.84 16.49 -3.99
N GLU A 21 -34.76 15.57 -3.03
CA GLU A 21 -34.36 15.83 -1.65
C GLU A 21 -32.88 16.30 -1.57
N ALA A 22 -31.98 15.65 -2.30
CA ALA A 22 -30.59 16.08 -2.40
C ALA A 22 -30.46 17.51 -2.97
N ARG A 23 -31.30 17.89 -3.94
CA ARG A 23 -31.38 19.27 -4.44
C ARG A 23 -31.93 20.25 -3.41
N ALA A 24 -32.96 19.86 -2.65
CA ALA A 24 -33.56 20.69 -1.60
C ALA A 24 -32.56 20.99 -0.46
N HIS A 25 -31.67 20.06 -0.16
CA HIS A 25 -30.60 20.24 0.85
C HIS A 25 -29.34 20.93 0.31
N ARG A 26 -29.38 21.54 -0.88
CA ARG A 26 -28.20 22.18 -1.52
C ARG A 26 -26.96 21.26 -1.58
N VAL A 27 -27.14 19.95 -1.52
CA VAL A 27 -26.08 19.01 -1.84
C VAL A 27 -25.83 19.16 -3.34
N THR A 28 -24.75 19.84 -3.70
CA THR A 28 -24.29 19.88 -5.08
C THR A 28 -23.97 18.45 -5.49
N VAL A 29 -24.91 17.83 -6.22
CA VAL A 29 -24.65 16.53 -6.85
C VAL A 29 -23.54 16.78 -7.85
N ARG A 30 -22.31 16.45 -7.45
CA ARG A 30 -21.15 16.56 -8.34
C ARG A 30 -21.36 15.59 -9.50
N PRO A 31 -21.44 16.05 -10.75
CA PRO A 31 -21.60 15.14 -11.87
C PRO A 31 -20.43 14.15 -11.84
N HIS A 32 -20.75 12.86 -11.93
CA HIS A 32 -19.73 11.83 -11.94
C HIS A 32 -18.85 12.07 -13.18
N ARG A 33 -17.53 12.18 -13.04
CA ARG A 33 -16.60 12.49 -14.12
C ARG A 33 -16.69 11.54 -15.32
N ALA A 34 -17.18 10.32 -15.10
CA ALA A 34 -17.45 9.35 -16.16
C ALA A 34 -18.50 9.81 -17.19
N ILE A 35 -19.28 10.87 -16.88
CA ILE A 35 -20.35 11.40 -17.76
C ILE A 35 -19.85 12.59 -18.59
N THR A 36 -18.69 13.19 -18.26
CA THR A 36 -18.12 14.28 -19.04
C THR A 36 -17.37 13.75 -20.25
N PRO A 37 -17.68 14.21 -21.49
CA PRO A 37 -16.95 13.78 -22.66
C PRO A 37 -15.47 14.16 -22.56
N LEU A 38 -14.59 13.18 -22.64
CA LEU A 38 -13.15 13.38 -22.55
C LEU A 38 -12.65 14.00 -23.87
N LYS A 39 -12.24 15.26 -23.86
CA LYS A 39 -11.57 15.89 -25.01
C LYS A 39 -10.10 15.47 -25.01
N VAL A 40 -9.77 14.44 -25.79
CA VAL A 40 -8.40 13.99 -25.98
C VAL A 40 -7.67 14.96 -26.88
N THR A 41 -6.81 15.79 -26.28
CA THR A 41 -5.91 16.65 -27.06
C THR A 41 -4.57 15.96 -27.27
N PRO A 42 -3.86 16.20 -28.41
CA PRO A 42 -2.51 15.65 -28.63
C PRO A 42 -1.54 16.02 -27.49
N TYR A 43 -1.72 17.19 -26.88
CA TYR A 43 -0.94 17.66 -25.74
C TYR A 43 -1.16 16.78 -24.49
N LEU A 44 -2.41 16.42 -24.17
CA LEU A 44 -2.71 15.53 -23.06
C LEU A 44 -2.13 14.12 -23.28
N LEU A 45 -2.19 13.63 -24.51
CA LEU A 45 -1.61 12.34 -24.86
C LEU A 45 -0.08 12.37 -24.74
N ALA A 46 0.56 13.42 -25.22
CA ALA A 46 2.01 13.61 -25.07
C ALA A 46 2.42 13.67 -23.58
N GLN A 47 1.68 14.40 -22.75
CA GLN A 47 1.92 14.42 -21.30
C GLN A 47 1.79 13.03 -20.67
N ALA A 48 0.76 12.27 -21.03
CA ALA A 48 0.50 10.95 -20.47
C ALA A 48 1.59 9.91 -20.81
N ILE A 49 2.37 10.14 -21.88
CA ILE A 49 3.45 9.25 -22.30
C ILE A 49 4.82 9.79 -21.84
N ILE A 50 5.11 11.06 -22.12
CA ILE A 50 6.47 11.62 -21.90
C ILE A 50 6.75 11.78 -20.41
N LEU A 51 5.77 12.24 -19.63
CA LEU A 51 5.96 12.52 -18.20
C LEU A 51 6.33 11.26 -17.39
N PRO A 52 5.59 10.14 -17.48
CA PRO A 52 5.97 8.93 -16.76
C PRO A 52 7.30 8.36 -17.24
N LEU A 53 7.62 8.44 -18.54
CA LEU A 53 8.92 7.98 -19.04
C LEU A 53 10.07 8.81 -18.46
N LEU A 54 9.96 10.13 -18.39
CA LEU A 54 10.96 10.99 -17.76
C LEU A 54 11.12 10.70 -16.27
N LEU A 55 10.02 10.58 -15.54
CA LEU A 55 10.05 10.31 -14.10
C LEU A 55 10.59 8.91 -13.80
N CYS A 56 10.19 7.88 -14.56
CA CYS A 56 10.76 6.54 -14.44
C CYS A 56 12.27 6.54 -14.78
N GLY A 57 12.69 7.27 -15.81
CA GLY A 57 14.10 7.46 -16.13
C GLY A 57 14.89 8.13 -15.01
N MET A 58 14.33 9.19 -14.40
CA MET A 58 14.92 9.84 -13.22
C MET A 58 15.05 8.89 -12.04
N LEU A 59 14.01 8.11 -11.74
CA LEU A 59 14.05 7.12 -10.66
C LEU A 59 15.05 6.00 -10.94
N TYR A 60 15.14 5.56 -12.19
CA TYR A 60 16.10 4.52 -12.59
C TYR A 60 17.55 5.01 -12.44
N TRP A 61 17.88 6.19 -12.95
CA TRP A 61 19.22 6.78 -12.80
C TRP A 61 19.52 7.25 -11.38
N GLY A 62 18.48 7.69 -10.65
CA GLY A 62 18.58 8.10 -9.25
C GLY A 62 18.63 6.93 -8.25
N LYS A 63 18.48 5.67 -8.71
CA LYS A 63 18.46 4.49 -7.83
C LYS A 63 19.66 4.42 -6.86
N PRO A 64 20.92 4.67 -7.27
CA PRO A 64 22.05 4.63 -6.34
C PRO A 64 21.93 5.64 -5.20
N PHE A 65 21.49 6.87 -5.49
CA PHE A 65 21.28 7.92 -4.47
C PHE A 65 20.13 7.57 -3.53
N LEU A 66 19.06 6.97 -4.06
CA LEU A 66 17.93 6.50 -3.27
C LEU A 66 18.35 5.39 -2.29
N LEU A 67 19.14 4.42 -2.76
CA LEU A 67 19.63 3.33 -1.92
C LEU A 67 20.61 3.84 -0.85
N GLU A 68 21.44 4.83 -1.17
CA GLU A 68 22.33 5.48 -0.22
C GLU A 68 21.53 6.23 0.86
N PHE A 69 20.51 6.98 0.48
CA PHE A 69 19.58 7.62 1.41
C PHE A 69 18.89 6.59 2.32
N TRP A 70 18.40 5.49 1.77
CA TRP A 70 17.78 4.42 2.54
C TRP A 70 18.76 3.76 3.51
N ARG A 71 20.00 3.53 3.08
CA ARG A 71 21.07 3.05 3.94
C ARG A 71 21.31 3.97 5.13
N ASP A 72 21.40 5.27 4.87
CA ASP A 72 21.66 6.26 5.92
C ASP A 72 20.48 6.38 6.90
N CYS A 73 19.23 6.31 6.42
CA CYS A 73 18.05 6.22 7.27
C CYS A 73 18.09 4.98 8.18
N VAL A 74 18.42 3.81 7.62
CA VAL A 74 18.51 2.56 8.38
C VAL A 74 19.63 2.62 9.40
N LEU A 75 20.82 3.15 9.04
CA LEU A 75 21.95 3.33 9.95
C LEU A 75 21.63 4.30 11.09
N PHE A 76 20.96 5.40 10.79
CA PHE A 76 20.56 6.39 11.78
C PHE A 76 19.67 5.76 12.87
N TRP A 77 18.62 5.07 12.45
CA TRP A 77 17.68 4.45 13.38
C TRP A 77 18.25 3.22 14.09
N SER A 78 19.03 2.39 13.41
CA SER A 78 19.63 1.21 14.05
C SER A 78 20.62 1.59 15.15
N ARG A 79 21.38 2.67 14.98
CA ARG A 79 22.24 3.22 16.05
C ARG A 79 21.40 3.81 17.19
N GLY A 80 20.37 4.58 16.88
CA GLY A 80 19.50 5.22 17.88
C GLY A 80 18.71 4.22 18.72
N LEU A 81 18.33 3.08 18.14
CA LEU A 81 17.55 2.04 18.79
C LEU A 81 18.39 0.87 19.31
N ASN A 82 19.73 0.92 19.20
CA ASN A 82 20.64 -0.18 19.54
C ASN A 82 20.25 -1.51 18.91
N LEU A 83 19.81 -1.48 17.64
CA LEU A 83 19.40 -2.68 16.95
C LEU A 83 20.64 -3.50 16.54
N PRO A 84 20.65 -4.83 16.77
CA PRO A 84 21.77 -5.70 16.43
C PRO A 84 21.86 -6.01 14.94
N PHE A 85 21.38 -5.13 14.06
CA PHE A 85 21.40 -5.36 12.63
C PHE A 85 22.74 -4.90 12.03
N GLY A 86 23.45 -5.84 11.42
CA GLY A 86 24.51 -5.53 10.47
C GLY A 86 23.90 -5.08 9.13
N LEU A 87 24.41 -4.01 8.55
CA LEU A 87 24.11 -3.60 7.19
C LEU A 87 25.12 -4.24 6.26
N SER A 88 24.68 -5.14 5.39
CA SER A 88 25.51 -5.59 4.27
C SER A 88 25.02 -4.94 2.98
N THR A 89 25.91 -4.26 2.28
CA THR A 89 25.68 -3.87 0.89
C THR A 89 26.13 -5.03 0.02
N HIS A 90 25.19 -5.69 -0.63
CA HIS A 90 25.53 -6.70 -1.62
C HIS A 90 25.52 -6.06 -3.00
N ILE A 91 26.61 -6.25 -3.75
CA ILE A 91 26.64 -5.93 -5.17
C ILE A 91 26.14 -7.19 -5.88
N ASN A 92 24.90 -7.16 -6.37
CA ASN A 92 24.41 -8.23 -7.24
C ASN A 92 25.25 -8.29 -8.52
N GLY A 93 25.31 -9.47 -9.15
CA GLY A 93 26.10 -9.71 -10.36
C GLY A 93 25.87 -8.71 -11.51
N ASP A 94 24.76 -7.95 -11.47
CA ASP A 94 24.43 -6.87 -12.41
C ASP A 94 24.97 -5.48 -11.97
N GLY A 95 25.85 -5.42 -10.97
CA GLY A 95 26.44 -4.17 -10.47
C GLY A 95 25.46 -3.29 -9.67
N GLN A 96 24.29 -3.81 -9.29
CA GLN A 96 23.29 -3.08 -8.52
C GLN A 96 23.50 -3.30 -7.02
N PHE A 97 23.56 -2.20 -6.27
CA PHE A 97 23.58 -2.25 -4.81
C PHE A 97 22.22 -2.73 -4.28
N ALA A 98 22.21 -3.86 -3.60
CA ALA A 98 21.09 -4.26 -2.77
C ALA A 98 21.41 -3.95 -1.31
N LEU A 99 20.48 -3.30 -0.62
CA LEU A 99 20.58 -3.03 0.80
C LEU A 99 19.98 -4.21 1.56
N LEU A 100 20.81 -4.94 2.28
CA LEU A 100 20.38 -6.07 3.10
C LEU A 100 20.54 -5.70 4.59
N LEU A 101 19.45 -5.83 5.34
CA LEU A 101 19.53 -5.91 6.78
C LEU A 101 20.01 -7.31 7.15
N SER A 102 21.27 -7.43 7.51
CA SER A 102 21.85 -8.70 7.97
C SER A 102 21.49 -8.89 9.44
N GLY A 103 20.42 -9.66 9.68
CA GLY A 103 20.21 -10.25 10.98
C GLY A 103 20.68 -11.71 10.89
N ASP A 104 21.67 -12.08 11.68
CA ASP A 104 21.96 -13.50 11.84
C ASP A 104 20.70 -14.22 12.28
N MET A 105 20.36 -15.31 11.60
CA MET A 105 19.29 -16.22 12.01
C MET A 105 19.69 -16.89 13.32
N GLN A 106 19.54 -16.14 14.40
CA GLN A 106 19.74 -16.74 15.73
C GLN A 106 18.57 -17.69 16.00
N PRO A 107 18.83 -18.84 16.64
CA PRO A 107 17.77 -19.77 17.09
C PRO A 107 16.70 -19.07 17.95
N SER A 108 17.04 -17.94 18.57
CA SER A 108 16.14 -17.11 19.37
C SER A 108 15.01 -16.44 18.58
N LEU A 109 15.12 -16.36 17.23
CA LEU A 109 14.06 -15.80 16.37
C LEU A 109 12.96 -16.82 16.05
N MET A 110 13.22 -18.11 16.25
CA MET A 110 12.19 -19.13 16.08
C MET A 110 11.17 -19.06 17.22
N PRO A 111 9.87 -19.20 16.89
CA PRO A 111 8.81 -19.10 17.89
C PRO A 111 8.91 -20.23 18.91
N SER A 112 8.82 -19.90 20.20
CA SER A 112 8.67 -20.88 21.25
C SER A 112 7.27 -21.53 21.20
N SER A 113 7.10 -22.72 21.78
CA SER A 113 5.79 -23.39 21.86
C SER A 113 4.74 -22.52 22.55
N MET A 114 5.17 -21.73 23.54
CA MET A 114 4.29 -20.77 24.23
C MET A 114 3.88 -19.63 23.32
N THR A 115 4.81 -19.08 22.53
CA THR A 115 4.51 -18.04 21.53
C THR A 115 3.51 -18.54 20.50
N LEU A 116 3.67 -19.76 20.00
CA LEU A 116 2.74 -20.38 19.05
C LEU A 116 1.34 -20.53 19.65
N LEU A 117 1.24 -21.05 20.87
CA LEU A 117 -0.03 -21.24 21.55
C LEU A 117 -0.75 -19.90 21.80
N VAL A 118 -0.05 -18.93 22.39
CA VAL A 118 -0.63 -17.61 22.69
C VAL A 118 -1.08 -16.92 21.41
N THR A 119 -0.22 -16.90 20.37
CA THR A 119 -0.55 -16.26 19.10
C THR A 119 -1.73 -16.95 18.40
N GLY A 120 -1.78 -18.28 18.45
CA GLY A 120 -2.90 -19.06 17.91
C GLY A 120 -4.22 -18.73 18.61
N VAL A 121 -4.22 -18.75 19.95
CA VAL A 121 -5.41 -18.40 20.75
C VAL A 121 -5.86 -16.96 20.48
N VAL A 122 -4.92 -15.99 20.49
CA VAL A 122 -5.25 -14.59 20.22
C VAL A 122 -5.82 -14.41 18.81
N SER A 123 -5.25 -15.10 17.81
CA SER A 123 -5.76 -15.04 16.43
C SER A 123 -7.18 -15.56 16.30
N VAL A 124 -7.49 -16.69 16.96
CA VAL A 124 -8.84 -17.25 16.98
C VAL A 124 -9.81 -16.34 17.72
N LEU A 125 -9.45 -15.82 18.89
CA LEU A 125 -10.29 -14.90 19.65
C LEU A 125 -10.55 -13.60 18.88
N ALA A 126 -9.54 -13.01 18.25
CA ALA A 126 -9.69 -11.82 17.42
C ALA A 126 -10.58 -12.08 16.19
N PHE A 127 -10.46 -13.26 15.58
CA PHE A 127 -11.33 -13.67 14.48
C PHE A 127 -12.80 -13.78 14.95
N VAL A 128 -13.05 -14.48 16.05
CA VAL A 128 -14.40 -14.62 16.63
C VAL A 128 -14.97 -13.25 17.02
N PHE A 129 -14.16 -12.40 17.67
CA PHE A 129 -14.56 -11.01 17.96
C PHE A 129 -14.97 -10.25 16.71
N SER A 130 -14.24 -10.45 15.59
CA SER A 130 -14.56 -9.80 14.32
C SER A 130 -15.94 -10.20 13.76
N LEU A 131 -16.49 -11.36 14.14
CA LEU A 131 -17.82 -11.80 13.70
C LEU A 131 -18.91 -10.89 14.27
N GLY A 132 -18.75 -10.44 15.52
CA GLY A 132 -19.68 -9.52 16.21
C GLY A 132 -19.58 -8.04 15.79
N MET A 133 -18.61 -7.65 14.97
CA MET A 133 -18.43 -6.27 14.55
C MET A 133 -19.60 -5.76 13.71
N LYS A 134 -20.06 -4.52 14.00
CA LYS A 134 -21.20 -3.85 13.35
C LYS A 134 -20.87 -3.45 11.89
N LYS A 135 -21.94 -3.18 11.10
CA LYS A 135 -21.78 -2.71 9.70
C LYS A 135 -20.95 -1.44 9.55
N ALA A 136 -21.00 -0.52 10.51
CA ALA A 136 -20.18 0.70 10.52
C ALA A 136 -18.65 0.43 10.61
N GLN A 137 -18.26 -0.77 11.07
CA GLN A 137 -16.87 -1.19 11.24
C GLN A 137 -16.35 -2.08 10.11
N LEU A 138 -17.09 -2.18 8.99
CA LEU A 138 -16.70 -2.97 7.82
C LEU A 138 -15.28 -2.74 7.33
N PRO A 139 -14.78 -1.48 7.24
CA PRO A 139 -13.41 -1.24 6.78
C PRO A 139 -12.34 -1.89 7.64
N LEU A 140 -12.58 -2.07 8.94
CA LEU A 140 -11.65 -2.72 9.87
C LEU A 140 -11.88 -4.23 9.96
N LYS A 141 -13.13 -4.67 9.81
CA LYS A 141 -13.55 -6.06 9.97
C LYS A 141 -12.84 -7.01 9.02
N TYR A 142 -12.79 -6.68 7.72
CA TYR A 142 -12.20 -7.55 6.72
C TYR A 142 -10.65 -7.61 6.82
N PRO A 143 -9.93 -6.49 6.93
CA PRO A 143 -8.49 -6.54 7.18
C PRO A 143 -8.13 -7.34 8.43
N LEU A 144 -8.86 -7.15 9.54
CA LEU A 144 -8.63 -7.91 10.76
C LEU A 144 -8.78 -9.43 10.54
N ARG A 145 -9.81 -9.86 9.79
CA ARG A 145 -10.01 -11.28 9.46
C ARG A 145 -8.88 -11.83 8.62
N ILE A 146 -8.43 -11.09 7.63
CA ILE A 146 -7.31 -11.49 6.76
C ILE A 146 -6.05 -11.69 7.61
N VAL A 147 -5.72 -10.72 8.47
CA VAL A 147 -4.60 -10.82 9.41
C VAL A 147 -4.72 -12.07 10.29
N CYS A 148 -5.90 -12.29 10.90
CA CYS A 148 -6.12 -13.46 11.76
C CYS A 148 -5.97 -14.78 11.01
N ILE A 149 -6.48 -14.87 9.77
CA ILE A 149 -6.38 -16.09 8.96
C ILE A 149 -4.92 -16.37 8.60
N ILE A 150 -4.19 -15.36 8.09
CA ILE A 150 -2.78 -15.52 7.73
C ILE A 150 -1.98 -15.92 8.97
N GLN A 151 -2.20 -15.24 10.09
CA GLN A 151 -1.48 -15.55 11.33
C GLN A 151 -1.80 -16.97 11.84
N PHE A 152 -3.04 -17.40 11.77
CA PHE A 152 -3.42 -18.75 12.17
C PHE A 152 -2.77 -19.81 11.26
N VAL A 153 -2.79 -19.62 9.94
CA VAL A 153 -2.11 -20.50 8.98
C VAL A 153 -0.62 -20.57 9.28
N THR A 154 0.00 -19.44 9.61
CA THR A 154 1.42 -19.38 9.97
C THR A 154 1.70 -20.14 11.27
N VAL A 155 0.85 -20.03 12.29
CA VAL A 155 0.96 -20.80 13.54
C VAL A 155 0.88 -22.29 13.25
N VAL A 156 -0.07 -22.73 12.43
CA VAL A 156 -0.21 -24.14 12.03
C VAL A 156 1.04 -24.64 11.28
N TYR A 157 1.59 -23.81 10.37
CA TYR A 157 2.80 -24.15 9.65
C TYR A 157 3.99 -24.37 10.61
N PHE A 158 4.25 -23.43 11.51
CA PHE A 158 5.36 -23.56 12.49
C PHE A 158 5.13 -24.70 13.49
N TRP A 159 3.88 -25.05 13.76
CA TRP A 159 3.56 -26.22 14.59
C TRP A 159 3.92 -27.53 13.89
N LEU A 160 3.63 -27.63 12.58
CA LEU A 160 3.87 -28.85 11.80
C LEU A 160 5.31 -28.98 11.31
N GLN A 161 5.96 -27.87 10.94
CA GLN A 161 7.27 -27.83 10.28
C GLN A 161 8.19 -26.72 10.84
N PRO A 162 8.57 -26.77 12.11
CA PRO A 162 9.29 -25.65 12.75
C PRO A 162 10.67 -25.37 12.13
N GLY A 163 11.33 -26.38 11.52
CA GLY A 163 12.69 -26.25 10.98
C GLY A 163 12.78 -25.91 9.49
N SER A 164 11.67 -25.79 8.77
CA SER A 164 11.67 -25.66 7.30
C SER A 164 11.34 -24.26 6.80
N PHE A 165 11.27 -23.25 7.68
CA PHE A 165 10.96 -21.88 7.26
C PHE A 165 12.13 -21.26 6.47
N PRO A 166 11.95 -20.98 5.15
CA PRO A 166 13.06 -20.68 4.25
C PRO A 166 13.49 -19.21 4.26
N TYR A 167 12.76 -18.33 4.98
CA TYR A 167 12.99 -16.89 4.91
C TYR A 167 13.81 -16.37 6.09
N SER A 168 14.81 -15.53 5.78
CA SER A 168 15.58 -14.78 6.76
C SER A 168 15.09 -13.33 6.82
N ILE A 169 15.42 -12.61 7.91
CA ILE A 169 15.14 -11.16 8.02
C ILE A 169 15.84 -10.40 6.89
N ALA A 170 17.06 -10.80 6.53
CA ALA A 170 17.80 -10.20 5.43
C ALA A 170 17.04 -10.30 4.11
N ARG A 171 16.59 -11.48 3.74
CA ARG A 171 15.81 -11.72 2.52
C ARG A 171 14.47 -10.95 2.54
N HIS A 172 13.78 -10.99 3.67
CA HIS A 172 12.53 -10.25 3.85
C HIS A 172 12.73 -8.74 3.63
N SER A 173 13.80 -8.17 4.18
CA SER A 173 14.12 -6.75 4.04
C SER A 173 14.48 -6.39 2.60
N GLU A 174 15.24 -7.24 1.91
CA GLU A 174 15.59 -7.06 0.50
C GLU A 174 14.34 -7.06 -0.40
N GLU A 175 13.46 -8.04 -0.19
CA GLU A 175 12.21 -8.14 -0.94
C GLU A 175 11.31 -6.93 -0.71
N LEU A 176 11.17 -6.46 0.54
CA LEU A 176 10.38 -5.25 0.83
C LEU A 176 10.96 -3.99 0.19
N MET A 177 12.27 -3.80 0.25
CA MET A 177 12.92 -2.66 -0.41
C MET A 177 12.74 -2.74 -1.93
N THR A 178 12.84 -3.94 -2.50
CA THR A 178 12.61 -4.16 -3.93
C THR A 178 11.18 -3.83 -4.31
N ILE A 179 10.20 -4.30 -3.53
CA ILE A 179 8.78 -3.98 -3.73
C ILE A 179 8.55 -2.48 -3.64
N GLY A 180 9.08 -1.83 -2.60
CA GLY A 180 8.97 -0.37 -2.43
C GLY A 180 9.55 0.39 -3.63
N TYR A 181 10.71 -0.01 -4.14
CA TYR A 181 11.30 0.58 -5.34
C TYR A 181 10.42 0.35 -6.59
N VAL A 182 9.87 -0.85 -6.77
CA VAL A 182 8.95 -1.15 -7.87
C VAL A 182 7.67 -0.32 -7.78
N VAL A 183 7.11 -0.16 -6.58
CA VAL A 183 5.94 0.73 -6.35
C VAL A 183 6.28 2.17 -6.72
N MET A 184 7.45 2.67 -6.32
CA MET A 184 7.91 4.01 -6.72
C MET A 184 8.07 4.14 -8.24
N LEU A 185 8.63 3.13 -8.91
CA LEU A 185 8.83 3.14 -10.35
C LEU A 185 7.50 3.06 -11.13
N THR A 186 6.51 2.33 -10.61
CA THR A 186 5.19 2.22 -11.23
C THR A 186 4.28 3.40 -10.94
N THR A 187 4.55 4.16 -9.88
CA THR A 187 3.75 5.33 -9.45
C THR A 187 3.54 6.36 -10.58
N PRO A 188 4.56 6.84 -11.30
CA PRO A 188 4.37 7.81 -12.39
C PRO A 188 3.49 7.27 -13.52
N VAL A 189 3.58 5.97 -13.81
CA VAL A 189 2.77 5.32 -14.85
C VAL A 189 1.30 5.26 -14.44
N MET A 190 1.03 4.83 -13.21
CA MET A 190 -0.34 4.75 -12.69
C MET A 190 -0.98 6.14 -12.55
N LEU A 191 -0.20 7.13 -12.11
CA LEU A 191 -0.68 8.52 -12.02
C LEU A 191 -0.92 9.13 -13.40
N ALA A 192 -0.11 8.80 -14.42
CA ALA A 192 -0.33 9.28 -15.78
C ALA A 192 -1.68 8.80 -16.33
N VAL A 193 -2.04 7.53 -16.12
CA VAL A 193 -3.36 7.00 -16.47
C VAL A 193 -4.47 7.72 -15.72
N GLY A 194 -4.30 7.98 -14.42
CA GLY A 194 -5.25 8.71 -13.61
C GLY A 194 -5.36 10.18 -14.01
N TYR A 195 -4.24 10.86 -14.21
CA TYR A 195 -4.19 12.29 -14.53
C TYR A 195 -4.59 12.61 -15.97
N TYR A 196 -4.60 11.64 -16.86
CA TYR A 196 -5.17 11.79 -18.20
C TYR A 196 -6.64 12.20 -18.15
N ILE A 197 -7.39 11.65 -17.19
CA ILE A 197 -8.82 11.95 -17.01
C ILE A 197 -9.02 13.30 -16.27
N LEU A 198 -7.97 13.80 -15.55
CA LEU A 198 -8.08 14.99 -14.74
C LEU A 198 -7.62 16.22 -15.52
N ASN A 199 -8.51 17.24 -15.61
CA ASN A 199 -8.17 18.52 -16.21
C ASN A 199 -7.41 19.40 -15.20
N GLN A 200 -6.20 18.96 -14.82
CA GLN A 200 -5.31 19.70 -13.92
C GLN A 200 -4.12 20.26 -14.69
N SER A 201 -3.56 21.37 -14.20
CA SER A 201 -2.33 21.91 -14.76
C SER A 201 -1.15 20.95 -14.58
N LEU A 202 -0.18 21.00 -15.48
CA LEU A 202 1.02 20.18 -15.43
C LEU A 202 1.77 20.32 -14.09
N VAL A 203 1.84 21.55 -13.56
CA VAL A 203 2.52 21.85 -12.29
C VAL A 203 1.88 21.10 -11.13
N VAL A 204 0.54 21.10 -11.06
CA VAL A 204 -0.20 20.40 -10.01
C VAL A 204 -0.01 18.89 -10.11
N LYS A 205 -0.03 18.33 -11.33
CA LYS A 205 0.24 16.90 -11.57
C LYS A 205 1.65 16.52 -11.10
N LEU A 206 2.66 17.31 -11.44
CA LEU A 206 4.04 17.11 -11.02
C LEU A 206 4.19 17.21 -9.51
N PHE A 207 3.55 18.21 -8.89
CA PHE A 207 3.59 18.40 -7.43
C PHE A 207 3.03 17.19 -6.68
N HIS A 208 1.83 16.71 -7.07
CA HIS A 208 1.25 15.52 -6.43
C HIS A 208 2.09 14.27 -6.66
N THR A 209 2.64 14.10 -7.88
CA THR A 209 3.53 12.96 -8.18
C THR A 209 4.79 13.02 -7.31
N ALA A 210 5.42 14.19 -7.23
CA ALA A 210 6.62 14.38 -6.40
C ALA A 210 6.32 14.13 -4.92
N LEU A 211 5.17 14.58 -4.41
CA LEU A 211 4.76 14.34 -3.03
C LEU A 211 4.56 12.86 -2.73
N ILE A 212 3.91 12.11 -3.63
CA ILE A 212 3.70 10.66 -3.47
C ILE A 212 5.05 9.93 -3.52
N LEU A 213 5.93 10.28 -4.46
CA LEU A 213 7.27 9.69 -4.54
C LEU A 213 8.11 10.01 -3.30
N LEU A 214 8.06 11.25 -2.80
CA LEU A 214 8.74 11.66 -1.57
C LEU A 214 8.22 10.87 -0.37
N PHE A 215 6.91 10.67 -0.28
CA PHE A 215 6.30 9.87 0.77
C PHE A 215 6.86 8.43 0.76
N PHE A 216 6.87 7.75 -0.38
CA PHE A 216 7.43 6.41 -0.48
C PHE A 216 8.94 6.38 -0.23
N THR A 217 9.69 7.39 -0.68
CA THR A 217 11.12 7.52 -0.42
C THR A 217 11.42 7.47 1.08
N ILE A 218 10.61 8.16 1.88
CA ILE A 218 10.77 8.20 3.34
C ILE A 218 10.18 6.93 3.98
N MET A 219 9.02 6.49 3.55
CA MET A 219 8.27 5.43 4.21
C MET A 219 8.90 4.05 4.06
N VAL A 220 9.42 3.70 2.89
CA VAL A 220 9.96 2.36 2.62
C VAL A 220 11.06 1.94 3.61
N PRO A 221 12.13 2.72 3.87
CA PRO A 221 13.17 2.31 4.82
C PRO A 221 12.63 2.22 6.26
N HIS A 222 11.68 3.08 6.64
CA HIS A 222 11.07 3.02 7.97
C HIS A 222 10.17 1.78 8.13
N GLN A 223 9.40 1.42 7.10
CA GLN A 223 8.58 0.22 7.10
C GLN A 223 9.44 -1.04 7.24
N VAL A 224 10.54 -1.14 6.51
CA VAL A 224 11.50 -2.26 6.61
C VAL A 224 12.08 -2.34 8.01
N LEU A 225 12.50 -1.21 8.58
CA LEU A 225 13.02 -1.15 9.95
C LEU A 225 12.01 -1.59 11.01
N VAL A 226 10.78 -1.07 10.93
CA VAL A 226 9.72 -1.44 11.88
C VAL A 226 9.43 -2.93 11.79
N GLN A 227 9.36 -3.49 10.58
CA GLN A 227 9.12 -4.92 10.40
C GLN A 227 10.29 -5.77 10.92
N ALA A 228 11.54 -5.36 10.64
CA ALA A 228 12.73 -6.03 11.18
C ALA A 228 12.76 -5.98 12.72
N PHE A 229 12.45 -4.82 13.31
CA PHE A 229 12.33 -4.64 14.76
C PHE A 229 11.26 -5.56 15.36
N LEU A 230 10.08 -5.62 14.76
CA LEU A 230 9.00 -6.51 15.23
C LEU A 230 9.41 -7.98 15.17
N MET A 231 10.04 -8.42 14.08
CA MET A 231 10.51 -9.80 13.96
C MET A 231 11.61 -10.13 14.97
N GLN A 232 12.51 -9.19 15.24
CA GLN A 232 13.58 -9.36 16.21
C GLN A 232 13.06 -9.53 17.64
N HIS A 233 12.05 -8.74 18.01
CA HIS A 233 11.53 -8.74 19.39
C HIS A 233 10.38 -9.72 19.65
N LEU A 234 9.59 -10.02 18.62
CA LEU A 234 8.45 -10.92 18.77
C LEU A 234 8.77 -12.32 18.27
N SER A 235 9.04 -12.49 17.02
CA SER A 235 9.45 -13.75 16.34
C SER A 235 9.29 -13.64 14.83
N VAL A 236 9.95 -14.50 14.09
CA VAL A 236 9.74 -14.73 12.65
C VAL A 236 8.31 -15.21 12.33
N LEU A 237 7.57 -15.70 13.33
CA LEU A 237 6.15 -16.07 13.23
C LEU A 237 5.27 -14.97 12.62
N PHE A 238 5.61 -13.69 12.79
CA PHE A 238 4.85 -12.56 12.28
C PHE A 238 5.23 -12.16 10.84
N MET A 239 6.31 -12.73 10.29
CA MET A 239 6.83 -12.37 8.97
C MET A 239 5.78 -12.45 7.85
N PRO A 240 4.96 -13.52 7.70
CA PRO A 240 3.97 -13.59 6.63
C PRO A 240 2.89 -12.50 6.72
N VAL A 241 2.42 -12.17 7.92
CA VAL A 241 1.46 -11.07 8.12
C VAL A 241 2.09 -9.73 7.81
N LEU A 242 3.32 -9.50 8.28
CA LEU A 242 4.06 -8.26 8.02
C LEU A 242 4.30 -8.08 6.51
N TYR A 243 4.73 -9.15 5.83
CA TYR A 243 5.00 -9.12 4.40
C TYR A 243 3.74 -8.86 3.56
N ILE A 244 2.67 -9.60 3.82
CA ILE A 244 1.44 -9.53 3.01
C ILE A 244 0.63 -8.28 3.35
N CYS A 245 0.31 -8.07 4.65
CA CYS A 245 -0.63 -7.02 5.05
C CYS A 245 0.03 -5.66 5.21
N PHE A 246 1.29 -5.62 5.65
CA PHE A 246 2.04 -4.40 5.94
C PHE A 246 3.23 -4.18 4.98
N GLY A 247 3.33 -4.96 3.91
CA GLY A 247 4.21 -4.77 2.78
C GLY A 247 3.42 -4.24 1.58
N ALA A 248 3.41 -5.02 0.49
CA ALA A 248 2.84 -4.62 -0.81
C ALA A 248 1.36 -4.17 -0.75
N VAL A 249 0.52 -4.82 0.06
CA VAL A 249 -0.91 -4.43 0.20
C VAL A 249 -1.03 -3.07 0.88
N PHE A 250 -0.24 -2.82 1.91
CA PHE A 250 -0.22 -1.53 2.59
C PHE A 250 0.25 -0.41 1.66
N ASP A 251 1.34 -0.63 0.93
CA ASP A 251 1.87 0.33 -0.04
C ASP A 251 0.84 0.67 -1.12
N ALA A 252 0.14 -0.35 -1.64
CA ALA A 252 -0.93 -0.15 -2.61
C ALA A 252 -2.10 0.66 -2.02
N LEU A 253 -2.52 0.38 -0.78
CA LEU A 253 -3.59 1.13 -0.10
C LEU A 253 -3.19 2.59 0.15
N VAL A 254 -1.95 2.83 0.57
CA VAL A 254 -1.42 4.19 0.76
C VAL A 254 -1.35 4.93 -0.58
N PHE A 255 -0.87 4.26 -1.64
CA PHE A 255 -0.90 4.84 -2.98
C PHE A 255 -2.32 5.26 -3.39
N VAL A 256 -3.31 4.37 -3.22
CA VAL A 256 -4.71 4.66 -3.56
C VAL A 256 -5.25 5.82 -2.70
N ALA A 257 -4.90 5.89 -1.42
CA ALA A 257 -5.32 6.98 -0.53
C ALA A 257 -4.73 8.33 -0.98
N LEU A 258 -3.43 8.39 -1.26
CA LEU A 258 -2.75 9.59 -1.74
C LEU A 258 -3.24 10.02 -3.12
N TYR A 259 -3.47 9.06 -4.02
CA TYR A 259 -4.06 9.31 -5.32
C TYR A 259 -5.50 9.86 -5.19
N SER A 260 -6.33 9.28 -4.33
CA SER A 260 -7.70 9.74 -4.09
C SER A 260 -7.72 11.14 -3.52
N TRP A 261 -6.77 11.47 -2.64
CA TRP A 261 -6.59 12.82 -2.13
C TRP A 261 -6.22 13.79 -3.27
N ALA A 262 -5.22 13.47 -4.09
CA ALA A 262 -4.81 14.29 -5.24
C ALA A 262 -5.96 14.52 -6.23
N VAL A 263 -6.82 13.51 -6.41
CA VAL A 263 -8.04 13.63 -7.27
C VAL A 263 -9.09 14.52 -6.62
N SER A 264 -9.24 14.51 -5.29
CA SER A 264 -10.23 15.32 -4.58
C SER A 264 -9.94 16.83 -4.69
N GLU A 265 -8.66 17.20 -4.80
CA GLU A 265 -8.21 18.58 -4.99
C GLU A 265 -8.40 19.09 -6.44
N ALA A 266 -8.77 18.23 -7.38
CA ALA A 266 -8.94 18.66 -8.76
C ALA A 266 -10.19 19.54 -8.92
N PRO A 267 -10.09 20.72 -9.55
CA PRO A 267 -11.21 21.62 -9.75
C PRO A 267 -12.32 20.92 -10.55
N LEU A 268 -13.56 21.17 -10.15
CA LEU A 268 -14.76 20.61 -10.80
C LEU A 268 -15.16 21.41 -12.04
N ASP A 269 -14.62 22.59 -12.19
CA ASP A 269 -14.94 23.53 -13.26
C ASP A 269 -14.11 23.23 -14.49
N ALA A 270 -14.43 22.11 -15.12
CA ALA A 270 -14.23 22.03 -16.56
C ALA A 270 -15.50 22.55 -17.24
N THR A 271 -15.85 23.80 -16.99
CA THR A 271 -16.75 24.52 -17.89
C THR A 271 -16.01 24.74 -19.19
N VAL A 272 -16.42 24.00 -20.16
CA VAL A 272 -16.24 24.34 -21.58
C VAL A 272 -17.45 25.10 -22.03
#